data_f78aee7bdc3a99f697acd156dbf5ccbd
#
_entry.id   f78aee7bdc3a99f697acd156dbf5ccbd
#
_cell.length_a   1.000
_cell.length_b   1.000
_cell.length_c   1.000
_cell.angle_alpha   90.00
_cell.angle_beta   90.00
_cell.angle_gamma   90.00
#
_symmetry.space_group_name_H-M   'P 1'
#
loop_
_entity.id
_entity.type
_entity.pdbx_description
1 polymer ?
#
loop_
_entity_poly.entity_id
_entity_poly.type
_entity_poly.pdbx_seq_one_letter_code
_entity_poly.pdbx_strand_id
1 'polypeptide(L)'
;GYDGNKPAYAFKRSIFKKFKLDPAGSNKAFSFNYTNANSSELHVFEAVIDLLSYMTLLKMNEIDYTEFNYLSLAGASDKIVAKSEADIPIALKAYLERNPNIKTIIFHLDNDEVGIGATSKIISIMNSRYQCIDEHPISYKDINEELIHKNLLLSTVFWFSVEDKS
;
A
#
# COMPACT_ATOMS: atom_id res chain seq x y z
N GLY A 1 2.18 0.05 14.10
CA GLY A 1 1.61 1.36 14.38
C GLY A 1 1.46 1.62 15.86
N TYR A 2 1.41 2.89 16.20
CA TYR A 2 1.40 3.36 17.59
C TYR A 2 0.23 4.31 17.82
N ASP A 3 -0.36 4.24 19.01
CA ASP A 3 -1.26 5.23 19.59
C ASP A 3 -0.49 5.99 20.66
N GLY A 4 -0.03 7.20 20.33
CA GLY A 4 1.00 7.88 21.11
C GLY A 4 2.25 7.00 21.24
N ASN A 5 2.60 6.62 22.47
CA ASN A 5 3.78 5.77 22.77
C ASN A 5 3.44 4.30 22.93
N LYS A 6 2.17 3.88 22.74
CA LYS A 6 1.73 2.49 22.90
C LYS A 6 1.67 1.78 21.57
N PRO A 7 2.26 0.58 21.41
CA PRO A 7 2.00 -0.27 20.26
C PRO A 7 0.49 -0.56 20.15
N ALA A 8 -0.11 -0.21 19.02
CA ALA A 8 -1.55 -0.36 18.80
C ALA A 8 -1.86 -1.31 17.64
N TYR A 9 -0.93 -1.46 16.69
CA TYR A 9 -1.05 -2.37 15.56
C TYR A 9 0.27 -3.06 15.27
N ALA A 10 0.20 -4.36 14.97
CA ALA A 10 1.33 -5.12 14.45
C ALA A 10 0.86 -6.05 13.33
N PHE A 11 1.75 -6.32 12.39
CA PHE A 11 1.57 -7.28 11.31
C PHE A 11 2.72 -8.31 11.37
N LYS A 12 2.39 -9.59 11.25
CA LYS A 12 3.36 -10.68 11.19
C LYS A 12 3.25 -11.43 9.87
N ARG A 13 4.36 -11.60 9.17
CA ARG A 13 4.46 -12.42 7.96
C ARG A 13 5.67 -13.34 8.06
N SER A 14 5.48 -14.61 7.74
CA SER A 14 6.61 -15.55 7.62
C SER A 14 7.31 -15.37 6.29
N ILE A 15 8.64 -15.45 6.29
CA ILE A 15 9.47 -15.48 5.07
C ILE A 15 9.59 -16.89 4.48
N PHE A 16 9.26 -17.93 5.26
CA PHE A 16 9.43 -19.35 4.85
C PHE A 16 8.11 -20.09 4.61
N LYS A 17 6.98 -19.56 5.09
CA LYS A 17 5.66 -20.21 4.99
C LYS A 17 4.60 -19.20 4.56
N LYS A 18 3.53 -19.66 3.91
CA LYS A 18 2.35 -18.83 3.62
C LYS A 18 1.58 -18.52 4.91
N PHE A 19 2.15 -17.66 5.73
CA PHE A 19 1.56 -17.24 7.01
C PHE A 19 1.59 -15.72 7.12
N LYS A 20 0.41 -15.13 7.32
CA LYS A 20 0.23 -13.72 7.64
C LYS A 20 -0.81 -13.60 8.78
N LEU A 21 -0.59 -12.72 9.73
CA LEU A 21 -1.45 -12.54 10.90
C LEU A 21 -1.35 -11.13 11.45
N ASP A 22 -2.49 -10.55 11.78
CA ASP A 22 -2.59 -9.45 12.72
C ASP A 22 -2.73 -10.04 14.15
N PRO A 23 -1.80 -9.79 15.07
CA PRO A 23 -1.93 -10.26 16.45
C PRO A 23 -3.23 -9.82 17.10
N ALA A 24 -3.76 -10.63 18.01
CA ALA A 24 -4.95 -10.27 18.77
C ALA A 24 -4.77 -8.92 19.48
N GLY A 25 -5.79 -8.08 19.44
CA GLY A 25 -5.75 -6.71 19.98
C GLY A 25 -5.16 -5.67 19.03
N SER A 26 -4.73 -6.04 17.82
CA SER A 26 -4.30 -5.07 16.81
C SER A 26 -5.47 -4.18 16.38
N ASN A 27 -5.27 -2.86 16.44
CA ASN A 27 -6.23 -1.86 15.99
C ASN A 27 -5.80 -1.30 14.62
N LYS A 28 -6.53 -1.65 13.57
CA LYS A 28 -6.24 -1.23 12.19
C LYS A 28 -6.31 0.29 11.98
N ALA A 29 -6.93 1.06 12.85
CA ALA A 29 -6.89 2.52 12.82
C ALA A 29 -5.45 3.07 12.94
N PHE A 30 -4.54 2.28 13.49
CA PHE A 30 -3.11 2.58 13.60
C PHE A 30 -2.26 1.70 12.70
N SER A 31 -2.79 1.28 11.54
CA SER A 31 -2.07 0.48 10.57
C SER A 31 -0.75 1.13 10.15
N PHE A 32 0.15 0.33 9.57
CA PHE A 32 1.45 0.80 9.12
C PHE A 32 1.29 1.94 8.12
N ASN A 33 1.99 3.03 8.38
CA ASN A 33 2.01 4.21 7.52
C ASN A 33 3.36 4.93 7.61
N TYR A 34 3.64 5.74 6.60
CA TYR A 34 4.68 6.75 6.61
C TYR A 34 4.04 8.10 6.27
N THR A 35 4.34 9.14 7.05
CA THR A 35 3.71 10.45 6.90
C THR A 35 4.76 11.53 6.65
N ASN A 36 4.59 12.25 5.54
CA ASN A 36 5.25 13.51 5.26
C ASN A 36 4.21 14.64 5.38
N ALA A 37 4.32 15.45 6.44
CA ALA A 37 3.36 16.53 6.71
C ALA A 37 3.31 17.61 5.62
N ASN A 38 4.33 17.72 4.78
CA ASN A 38 4.40 18.70 3.69
C ASN A 38 3.71 18.20 2.41
N SER A 39 3.42 16.90 2.30
CA SER A 39 2.76 16.31 1.14
C SER A 39 1.24 16.28 1.32
N SER A 40 0.51 16.55 0.24
CA SER A 40 -0.95 16.38 0.18
C SER A 40 -1.39 15.11 -0.57
N GLU A 41 -0.43 14.25 -0.92
CA GLU A 41 -0.64 13.03 -1.68
C GLU A 41 -0.46 11.81 -0.78
N LEU A 42 -1.39 10.85 -0.87
CA LEU A 42 -1.40 9.60 -0.10
C LEU A 42 -1.48 8.40 -1.04
N HIS A 43 -0.49 7.51 -0.96
CA HIS A 43 -0.49 6.22 -1.63
C HIS A 43 -1.03 5.14 -0.69
N VAL A 44 -2.03 4.39 -1.15
CA VAL A 44 -2.77 3.39 -0.35
C VAL A 44 -2.56 2.00 -0.92
N PHE A 45 -2.21 1.05 -0.05
CA PHE A 45 -1.89 -0.35 -0.38
C PHE A 45 -2.74 -1.32 0.43
N GLU A 46 -2.97 -2.52 -0.11
CA GLU A 46 -3.68 -3.55 0.64
C GLU A 46 -2.86 -4.00 1.85
N ALA A 47 -1.58 -4.34 1.64
CA ALA A 47 -0.71 -4.85 2.70
C ALA A 47 0.59 -4.04 2.84
N VAL A 48 1.24 -4.20 4.01
CA VAL A 48 2.53 -3.54 4.32
C VAL A 48 3.62 -3.93 3.33
N ILE A 49 3.61 -5.18 2.85
CA ILE A 49 4.66 -5.66 1.94
C ILE A 49 4.61 -4.91 0.61
N ASP A 50 3.41 -4.63 0.09
CA ASP A 50 3.22 -3.93 -1.19
C ASP A 50 3.64 -2.46 -1.06
N LEU A 51 3.32 -1.83 0.07
CA LEU A 51 3.79 -0.48 0.41
C LEU A 51 5.32 -0.40 0.42
N LEU A 52 5.99 -1.32 1.12
CA LEU A 52 7.45 -1.35 1.18
C LEU A 52 8.09 -1.69 -0.17
N SER A 53 7.43 -2.54 -0.96
CA SER A 53 7.85 -2.87 -2.33
C SER A 53 7.75 -1.65 -3.24
N TYR A 54 6.68 -0.85 -3.14
CA TYR A 54 6.52 0.39 -3.88
C TYR A 54 7.60 1.42 -3.54
N MET A 55 7.84 1.65 -2.24
CA MET A 55 8.93 2.55 -1.81
C MET A 55 10.30 2.06 -2.34
N THR A 56 10.51 0.75 -2.42
CA THR A 56 11.72 0.16 -3.00
C THR A 56 11.79 0.43 -4.51
N LEU A 57 10.69 0.26 -5.24
CA LEU A 57 10.62 0.55 -6.68
C LEU A 57 10.89 2.03 -6.97
N LEU A 58 10.33 2.96 -6.17
CA LEU A 58 10.63 4.39 -6.30
C LEU A 58 12.12 4.65 -6.13
N LYS A 59 12.73 4.10 -5.08
CA LYS A 59 14.17 4.23 -4.83
C LYS A 59 15.02 3.65 -5.96
N MET A 60 14.63 2.50 -6.53
CA MET A 60 15.33 1.90 -7.69
C MET A 60 15.25 2.78 -8.94
N ASN A 61 14.20 3.59 -9.08
CA ASN A 61 14.02 4.56 -10.15
C ASN A 61 14.54 5.96 -9.80
N GLU A 62 15.36 6.09 -8.74
CA GLU A 62 15.95 7.35 -8.27
C GLU A 62 14.92 8.42 -7.85
N ILE A 63 13.69 7.99 -7.49
CA ILE A 63 12.64 8.85 -6.96
C ILE A 63 12.72 8.85 -5.43
N ASP A 64 12.69 10.04 -4.84
CA ASP A 64 12.70 10.17 -3.38
C ASP A 64 11.34 9.77 -2.80
N TYR A 65 11.27 8.53 -2.30
CA TYR A 65 10.05 8.01 -1.67
C TYR A 65 9.63 8.77 -0.42
N THR A 66 10.49 9.60 0.17
CA THR A 66 10.15 10.35 1.38
C THR A 66 9.26 11.57 1.12
N GLU A 67 9.04 11.93 -0.14
CA GLU A 67 8.19 13.05 -0.54
C GLU A 67 6.68 12.79 -0.42
N PHE A 68 6.27 11.53 -0.25
CA PHE A 68 4.86 11.13 -0.26
C PHE A 68 4.40 10.58 1.08
N ASN A 69 3.09 10.43 1.22
CA ASN A 69 2.49 9.69 2.33
C ASN A 69 2.10 8.29 1.88
N TYR A 70 2.18 7.32 2.78
CA TYR A 70 1.86 5.92 2.50
C TYR A 70 1.04 5.31 3.62
N LEU A 71 0.06 4.47 3.24
CA LEU A 71 -0.80 3.76 4.18
C LEU A 71 -1.07 2.34 3.70
N SER A 72 -0.94 1.36 4.61
CA SER A 72 -1.47 0.02 4.42
C SER A 72 -2.87 -0.09 5.03
N LEU A 73 -3.83 -0.65 4.28
CA LEU A 73 -5.18 -0.91 4.78
C LEU A 73 -5.26 -2.08 5.78
N ALA A 74 -4.16 -2.85 5.89
CA ALA A 74 -4.12 -4.10 6.66
C ALA A 74 -5.12 -5.16 6.14
N GLY A 75 -5.23 -5.27 4.82
CA GLY A 75 -6.11 -6.14 4.07
C GLY A 75 -7.30 -5.41 3.46
N ALA A 76 -7.63 -5.74 2.21
CA ALA A 76 -8.89 -5.35 1.58
C ALA A 76 -10.01 -6.31 2.02
N SER A 77 -11.24 -5.88 1.97
CA SER A 77 -12.42 -6.71 2.18
C SER A 77 -13.37 -6.54 1.00
N ASP A 78 -13.72 -7.64 0.37
CA ASP A 78 -14.79 -7.73 -0.62
C ASP A 78 -16.19 -7.38 -0.05
N LYS A 79 -16.30 -7.44 1.28
CA LYS A 79 -17.51 -7.12 2.04
C LYS A 79 -17.80 -5.61 2.17
N ILE A 80 -17.04 -4.77 1.49
CA ILE A 80 -17.40 -3.36 1.35
C ILE A 80 -18.71 -3.31 0.54
N VAL A 81 -19.83 -3.37 1.22
CA VAL A 81 -21.15 -3.08 0.65
C VAL A 81 -21.24 -1.56 0.55
N ALA A 82 -20.47 -0.98 -0.39
CA ALA A 82 -20.27 0.45 -0.45
C ALA A 82 -21.57 1.19 -0.76
N LYS A 83 -22.15 1.77 0.26
CA LYS A 83 -23.22 2.77 0.14
C LYS A 83 -23.04 3.94 1.10
N SER A 84 -22.07 3.90 2.01
CA SER A 84 -21.89 4.94 3.03
C SER A 84 -20.45 5.12 3.46
N GLU A 85 -20.13 6.24 4.09
CA GLU A 85 -18.81 6.50 4.72
C GLU A 85 -18.42 5.48 5.81
N ALA A 86 -19.40 4.73 6.34
CA ALA A 86 -19.14 3.66 7.30
C ALA A 86 -18.36 2.48 6.66
N ASP A 87 -18.42 2.36 5.34
CA ASP A 87 -17.78 1.27 4.59
C ASP A 87 -16.33 1.59 4.20
N ILE A 88 -15.85 2.81 4.44
CA ILE A 88 -14.44 3.17 4.22
C ILE A 88 -13.56 2.38 5.21
N PRO A 89 -12.46 1.74 4.74
CA PRO A 89 -11.56 1.02 5.63
C PRO A 89 -11.12 1.88 6.82
N ILE A 90 -11.20 1.32 8.03
CA ILE A 90 -10.92 2.05 9.28
C ILE A 90 -9.51 2.65 9.30
N ALA A 91 -8.52 1.99 8.68
CA ALA A 91 -7.17 2.51 8.52
C ALA A 91 -7.16 3.81 7.73
N LEU A 92 -7.85 3.85 6.58
CA LEU A 92 -7.93 5.02 5.71
C LEU A 92 -8.67 6.17 6.39
N LYS A 93 -9.85 5.89 6.96
CA LYS A 93 -10.63 6.89 7.67
C LYS A 93 -9.82 7.55 8.81
N ALA A 94 -9.26 6.74 9.68
CA ALA A 94 -8.47 7.22 10.81
C ALA A 94 -7.17 7.95 10.38
N TYR A 95 -6.56 7.56 9.26
CA TYR A 95 -5.41 8.26 8.71
C TYR A 95 -5.79 9.64 8.21
N LEU A 96 -6.86 9.77 7.43
CA LEU A 96 -7.34 11.05 6.88
C LEU A 96 -7.82 12.03 7.97
N GLU A 97 -8.44 11.52 9.04
CA GLU A 97 -8.80 12.34 10.20
C GLU A 97 -7.57 12.97 10.89
N ARG A 98 -6.45 12.25 10.94
CA ARG A 98 -5.18 12.74 11.50
C ARG A 98 -4.37 13.62 10.54
N ASN A 99 -4.63 13.53 9.23
CA ASN A 99 -3.88 14.21 8.18
C ASN A 99 -4.82 15.00 7.24
N PRO A 100 -5.43 16.10 7.72
CA PRO A 100 -6.44 16.86 6.97
C PRO A 100 -5.88 17.62 5.76
N ASN A 101 -4.55 17.67 5.60
CA ASN A 101 -3.87 18.25 4.44
C ASN A 101 -3.93 17.36 3.17
N ILE A 102 -4.29 16.09 3.28
CA ILE A 102 -4.41 15.19 2.14
C ILE A 102 -5.50 15.67 1.18
N LYS A 103 -5.19 15.72 -0.11
CA LYS A 103 -6.09 16.11 -1.20
C LYS A 103 -6.21 15.04 -2.28
N THR A 104 -5.13 14.32 -2.53
CA THR A 104 -5.05 13.27 -3.56
C THR A 104 -4.80 11.93 -2.89
N ILE A 105 -5.55 10.92 -3.30
CA ILE A 105 -5.41 9.53 -2.81
C ILE A 105 -5.22 8.62 -4.02
N ILE A 106 -4.10 7.91 -4.05
CA ILE A 106 -3.73 6.98 -5.11
C ILE A 106 -3.80 5.56 -4.56
N PHE A 107 -4.60 4.72 -5.16
CA PHE A 107 -4.84 3.35 -4.73
C PHE A 107 -4.01 2.37 -5.55
N HIS A 108 -3.18 1.59 -4.88
CA HIS A 108 -2.35 0.51 -5.42
C HIS A 108 -2.77 -0.83 -4.80
N LEU A 109 -4.07 -1.14 -4.82
CA LEU A 109 -4.58 -2.39 -4.30
C LEU A 109 -4.27 -3.55 -5.27
N ASP A 110 -4.47 -4.78 -4.82
CA ASP A 110 -4.20 -5.97 -5.64
C ASP A 110 -5.00 -5.96 -6.95
N ASN A 111 -4.38 -6.41 -8.04
CA ASN A 111 -5.01 -6.59 -9.35
C ASN A 111 -5.79 -7.92 -9.38
N ASP A 112 -6.78 -8.04 -8.51
CA ASP A 112 -7.75 -9.13 -8.50
C ASP A 112 -9.17 -8.58 -8.28
N GLU A 113 -10.17 -9.44 -8.39
CA GLU A 113 -11.58 -9.05 -8.27
C GLU A 113 -11.88 -8.30 -6.96
N VAL A 114 -11.22 -8.71 -5.87
CA VAL A 114 -11.43 -8.12 -4.53
C VAL A 114 -10.80 -6.73 -4.46
N GLY A 115 -9.53 -6.58 -4.87
CA GLY A 115 -8.80 -5.31 -4.85
C GLY A 115 -9.41 -4.27 -5.78
N ILE A 116 -9.70 -4.65 -7.04
CA ILE A 116 -10.36 -3.76 -8.02
C ILE A 116 -11.75 -3.35 -7.52
N GLY A 117 -12.53 -4.32 -7.02
CA GLY A 117 -13.86 -4.04 -6.49
C GLY A 117 -13.83 -3.13 -5.26
N ALA A 118 -12.88 -3.32 -4.35
CA ALA A 118 -12.68 -2.48 -3.17
C ALA A 118 -12.28 -1.04 -3.59
N THR A 119 -11.30 -0.90 -4.50
CA THR A 119 -10.84 0.40 -5.02
C THR A 119 -12.00 1.18 -5.63
N SER A 120 -12.74 0.58 -6.57
CA SER A 120 -13.89 1.23 -7.23
C SER A 120 -14.94 1.71 -6.22
N LYS A 121 -15.25 0.91 -5.21
CA LYS A 121 -16.20 1.26 -4.16
C LYS A 121 -15.71 2.43 -3.30
N ILE A 122 -14.46 2.39 -2.83
CA ILE A 122 -13.88 3.45 -2.01
C ILE A 122 -13.87 4.77 -2.81
N ILE A 123 -13.43 4.74 -4.06
CA ILE A 123 -13.42 5.90 -4.96
C ILE A 123 -14.82 6.49 -5.10
N SER A 124 -15.85 5.66 -5.31
CA SER A 124 -17.23 6.14 -5.47
C SER A 124 -17.76 6.92 -4.26
N ILE A 125 -17.27 6.60 -3.05
CA ILE A 125 -17.63 7.31 -1.82
C ILE A 125 -16.81 8.58 -1.64
N MET A 126 -15.51 8.54 -1.98
CA MET A 126 -14.55 9.56 -1.58
C MET A 126 -14.32 10.67 -2.61
N ASN A 127 -14.68 10.45 -3.89
CA ASN A 127 -14.47 11.42 -4.98
C ASN A 127 -15.15 12.79 -4.78
N SER A 128 -16.12 12.88 -3.88
CA SER A 128 -16.75 14.17 -3.54
C SER A 128 -15.85 15.08 -2.69
N ARG A 129 -14.80 14.52 -2.03
CA ARG A 129 -13.93 15.24 -1.10
C ARG A 129 -12.45 15.18 -1.47
N TYR A 130 -12.03 14.14 -2.20
CA TYR A 130 -10.64 13.89 -2.56
C TYR A 130 -10.52 13.61 -4.06
N GLN A 131 -9.39 13.99 -4.66
CA GLN A 131 -9.02 13.46 -5.97
C GLN A 131 -8.57 12.02 -5.76
N CYS A 132 -9.32 11.05 -6.29
CA CYS A 132 -9.00 9.63 -6.15
C CYS A 132 -8.53 9.06 -7.48
N ILE A 133 -7.42 8.33 -7.46
CA ILE A 133 -6.78 7.73 -8.64
C ILE A 133 -6.61 6.24 -8.37
N ASP A 134 -6.96 5.40 -9.35
CA ASP A 134 -6.69 3.96 -9.33
C ASP A 134 -5.41 3.69 -10.12
N GLU A 135 -4.37 3.24 -9.44
CA GLU A 135 -3.08 2.84 -10.01
C GLU A 135 -2.69 1.43 -9.56
N HIS A 136 -3.64 0.48 -9.61
CA HIS A 136 -3.31 -0.92 -9.35
C HIS A 136 -2.30 -1.46 -10.38
N PRO A 137 -1.46 -2.45 -10.02
CA PRO A 137 -0.49 -3.05 -10.94
C PRO A 137 -1.22 -3.71 -12.11
N ILE A 138 -0.80 -3.41 -13.35
CA ILE A 138 -1.49 -3.92 -14.56
C ILE A 138 -1.02 -5.32 -14.94
N SER A 139 0.29 -5.57 -14.85
CA SER A 139 0.94 -6.81 -15.35
C SER A 139 1.18 -7.86 -14.27
N TYR A 140 1.01 -7.52 -13.01
CA TYR A 140 1.27 -8.37 -11.85
C TYR A 140 0.06 -8.37 -10.93
N LYS A 141 -0.02 -9.36 -10.04
CA LYS A 141 -1.10 -9.44 -9.07
C LYS A 141 -1.01 -8.31 -8.04
N ASP A 142 0.18 -8.03 -7.56
CA ASP A 142 0.47 -7.02 -6.54
C ASP A 142 1.84 -6.36 -6.79
N ILE A 143 2.11 -5.28 -6.06
CA ILE A 143 3.36 -4.50 -6.18
C ILE A 143 4.58 -5.33 -5.74
N ASN A 144 4.42 -6.24 -4.79
CA ASN A 144 5.52 -7.09 -4.35
C ASN A 144 5.93 -8.09 -5.45
N GLU A 145 4.98 -8.63 -6.19
CA GLU A 145 5.26 -9.49 -7.35
C GLU A 145 6.00 -8.70 -8.44
N GLU A 146 5.58 -7.47 -8.73
CA GLU A 146 6.30 -6.59 -9.67
C GLU A 146 7.76 -6.36 -9.26
N LEU A 147 8.02 -6.06 -7.98
CA LEU A 147 9.37 -5.86 -7.46
C LEU A 147 10.23 -7.12 -7.61
N ILE A 148 9.67 -8.31 -7.30
CA ILE A 148 10.38 -9.58 -7.43
C ILE A 148 10.79 -9.81 -8.89
N HIS A 149 9.90 -9.59 -9.84
CA HIS A 149 10.20 -9.75 -11.27
C HIS A 149 11.25 -8.76 -11.76
N LYS A 150 11.19 -7.50 -11.36
CA LYS A 150 12.22 -6.50 -11.72
C LYS A 150 13.60 -6.87 -11.17
N ASN A 151 13.69 -7.37 -9.95
CA ASN A 151 14.95 -7.82 -9.36
C ASN A 151 15.53 -9.04 -10.09
N LEU A 152 14.70 -9.99 -10.50
CA LEU A 152 15.12 -11.15 -11.30
C LEU A 152 15.70 -10.73 -12.66
N LEU A 153 15.06 -9.78 -13.34
CA LEU A 153 15.54 -9.24 -14.61
C LEU A 153 16.91 -8.54 -14.45
N LEU A 154 17.07 -7.71 -13.42
CA LEU A 154 18.35 -7.05 -13.14
C LEU A 154 19.46 -8.06 -12.84
N SER A 155 19.20 -9.09 -12.06
CA SER A 155 20.18 -10.13 -11.76
C SER A 155 20.60 -10.90 -13.01
N THR A 156 19.69 -11.18 -13.93
CA THR A 156 19.99 -11.86 -15.20
C THR A 156 20.86 -10.99 -16.12
N VAL A 157 20.55 -9.70 -16.22
CA VAL A 157 21.35 -8.75 -17.04
C VAL A 157 22.78 -8.61 -16.50
N PHE A 158 22.96 -8.61 -15.18
CA PHE A 158 24.30 -8.58 -14.57
C PHE A 158 25.12 -9.84 -14.87
N TRP A 159 24.51 -11.02 -14.88
CA TRP A 159 25.19 -12.27 -15.24
C TRP A 159 25.70 -12.26 -16.69
N PHE A 160 24.85 -11.86 -17.64
CA PHE A 160 25.25 -11.79 -19.06
C PHE A 160 26.34 -10.73 -19.32
N SER A 161 26.39 -9.64 -18.56
CA SER A 161 27.42 -8.60 -18.72
C SER A 161 28.77 -8.97 -18.13
N VAL A 162 28.85 -10.00 -17.30
CA VAL A 162 30.12 -10.51 -16.70
C VAL A 162 30.77 -11.57 -17.59
N GLU A 163 29.97 -12.35 -18.32
CA GLU A 163 30.52 -13.41 -19.22
C GLU A 163 31.11 -12.85 -20.51
N ASP A 164 30.74 -11.66 -20.96
CA ASP A 164 31.27 -11.04 -22.20
C ASP A 164 32.62 -10.32 -22.00
N LYS A 165 33.26 -10.43 -20.83
CA LYS A 165 34.55 -9.81 -20.49
C LYS A 165 35.65 -10.81 -20.13
N SER A 166 35.45 -12.10 -20.43
CA SER A 166 36.46 -13.15 -20.21
C SER A 166 37.04 -13.70 -21.52
#